data_986775474356c23c21ded76f0296ddc2
#
_entry.id   986775474356c23c21ded76f0296ddc2
#
_cell.length_a   1.000
_cell.length_b   1.000
_cell.length_c   1.000
_cell.angle_alpha   90.00
_cell.angle_beta   90.00
_cell.angle_gamma   90.00
#
_symmetry.space_group_name_H-M   'P 1'
#
loop_
_entity.id
_entity.type
_entity.pdbx_description
1 polymer ?
#
loop_
_entity_poly.entity_id
_entity_poly.type
_entity_poly.pdbx_seq_one_letter_code
_entity_poly.pdbx_strand_id
1 'polypeptide(L)'
;HVARQYKSDAKPARTKDLGQTDDQAKGFDAQNNFYYILGEALHTGFATDGKNTYEELPAKATGNDCFHAWPNCNDWYETVKLNYGVDYCGGGTKHFSPTPNTWKKMTAILQFWAKKGVDAFRCDMAEMVPVEFWKYAIKEVKKKFPAIQFIAEVYNPNEYRNYIKVDGFDYLYDKVGLYDTLRAIVCHQQPAAAITGAWQAVDDIHDHMLDFLENHDEQRIASNFFATVPEKAKPALIVSALMRENPLMIYAGQEIGEPGMDEEGFSGRDGRTTIFDYWHVEKLHKLLDGGKDFTEQEQELHDYNKKVLRLRKE
;
A
#
# COMPACT_ATOMS: atom_id res chain seq x y z
N HIS A 1 1.37 -10.54 -2.29
CA HIS A 1 1.65 -10.99 -3.67
C HIS A 1 3.10 -10.71 -4.06
N VAL A 2 3.54 -11.28 -5.18
CA VAL A 2 4.84 -11.03 -5.81
C VAL A 2 4.63 -10.91 -7.31
N ALA A 3 5.56 -10.24 -8.02
CA ALA A 3 5.53 -10.17 -9.48
C ALA A 3 5.69 -11.57 -10.09
N ARG A 4 5.04 -11.83 -11.24
CA ARG A 4 5.29 -13.04 -12.02
C ARG A 4 6.70 -12.99 -12.57
N GLN A 5 7.40 -14.12 -12.50
CA GLN A 5 8.74 -14.23 -13.06
C GLN A 5 8.66 -14.75 -14.48
N TYR A 6 9.07 -13.91 -15.41
CA TYR A 6 9.26 -14.30 -16.80
C TYR A 6 10.53 -15.15 -16.93
N LYS A 7 10.56 -16.09 -17.90
CA LYS A 7 11.73 -16.96 -18.12
C LYS A 7 13.00 -16.19 -18.45
N SER A 8 12.86 -14.98 -18.99
CA SER A 8 13.97 -14.10 -19.35
C SER A 8 14.57 -13.31 -18.18
N ASP A 9 13.89 -13.29 -17.04
CA ASP A 9 14.35 -12.50 -15.90
C ASP A 9 15.56 -13.12 -15.25
N ALA A 10 16.65 -12.35 -15.19
CA ALA A 10 17.84 -12.75 -14.45
C ALA A 10 17.57 -12.70 -12.94
N LYS A 11 17.76 -13.81 -12.25
CA LYS A 11 17.62 -13.87 -10.79
C LYS A 11 18.92 -13.43 -10.12
N PRO A 12 18.86 -12.60 -9.08
CA PRO A 12 20.04 -12.32 -8.26
C PRO A 12 20.59 -13.62 -7.66
N ALA A 13 21.91 -13.80 -7.72
CA ALA A 13 22.57 -14.93 -7.11
C ALA A 13 22.25 -15.03 -5.60
N ARG A 14 21.95 -16.22 -5.09
CA ARG A 14 21.67 -16.52 -3.68
C ARG A 14 20.29 -16.07 -3.16
N THR A 15 19.34 -15.70 -4.01
CA THR A 15 17.96 -15.53 -3.57
C THR A 15 17.31 -16.89 -3.34
N LYS A 16 16.58 -17.03 -2.23
CA LYS A 16 15.72 -18.20 -1.99
C LYS A 16 14.45 -18.03 -2.81
N ASP A 17 14.32 -18.79 -3.87
CA ASP A 17 13.15 -18.71 -4.74
C ASP A 17 11.87 -19.09 -3.99
N LEU A 18 10.86 -18.25 -4.14
CA LEU A 18 9.50 -18.63 -3.81
C LEU A 18 9.03 -19.68 -4.84
N GLY A 19 8.32 -20.72 -4.38
CA GLY A 19 7.81 -21.79 -5.23
C GLY A 19 8.79 -22.89 -5.62
N GLN A 20 10.09 -22.75 -5.31
CA GLN A 20 11.11 -23.74 -5.73
C GLN A 20 10.86 -25.16 -5.19
N THR A 21 10.24 -25.26 -4.01
CA THR A 21 9.96 -26.52 -3.33
C THR A 21 8.47 -26.87 -3.31
N ASP A 22 7.66 -26.13 -4.07
CA ASP A 22 6.22 -26.33 -4.11
C ASP A 22 5.85 -27.64 -4.84
N ASP A 23 4.88 -28.35 -4.30
CA ASP A 23 4.22 -29.46 -4.99
C ASP A 23 3.15 -28.91 -5.94
N GLN A 24 3.53 -28.73 -7.20
CA GLN A 24 2.65 -28.18 -8.24
C GLN A 24 1.52 -29.15 -8.68
N ALA A 25 1.53 -30.39 -8.20
CA ALA A 25 0.42 -31.33 -8.42
C ALA A 25 -0.77 -31.09 -7.49
N LYS A 26 -0.63 -30.15 -6.54
CA LYS A 26 -1.69 -29.77 -5.60
C LYS A 26 -2.11 -28.33 -5.85
N GLY A 27 -3.39 -28.09 -6.02
CA GLY A 27 -3.95 -26.75 -6.11
C GLY A 27 -3.71 -25.92 -4.84
N PHE A 28 -3.86 -26.59 -3.67
CA PHE A 28 -3.50 -26.06 -2.37
C PHE A 28 -2.66 -27.07 -1.58
N ASP A 29 -1.60 -26.58 -0.96
CA ASP A 29 -0.86 -27.24 0.14
C ASP A 29 -0.31 -26.13 1.03
N ALA A 30 -0.53 -26.19 2.34
CA ALA A 30 -0.12 -25.14 3.28
C ALA A 30 1.40 -24.86 3.30
N GLN A 31 2.22 -25.77 2.79
CA GLN A 31 3.68 -25.59 2.66
C GLN A 31 4.10 -25.06 1.28
N ASN A 32 3.20 -25.02 0.28
CA ASN A 32 3.43 -24.35 -0.99
C ASN A 32 3.46 -22.83 -0.80
N ASN A 33 4.27 -22.14 -1.60
CA ASN A 33 4.30 -20.68 -1.59
C ASN A 33 3.20 -20.05 -2.45
N PHE A 34 2.65 -20.81 -3.42
CA PHE A 34 1.63 -20.37 -4.36
C PHE A 34 0.42 -21.29 -4.38
N TYR A 35 -0.68 -20.78 -4.95
CA TYR A 35 -1.86 -21.57 -5.32
C TYR A 35 -1.76 -21.93 -6.78
N TYR A 36 -1.98 -23.22 -7.11
CA TYR A 36 -1.88 -23.72 -8.47
C TYR A 36 -3.25 -24.09 -9.04
N ILE A 37 -3.47 -23.75 -10.31
CA ILE A 37 -4.68 -24.10 -11.06
C ILE A 37 -4.35 -25.31 -11.91
N LEU A 38 -4.76 -26.49 -11.42
CA LEU A 38 -4.30 -27.76 -11.96
C LEU A 38 -4.80 -28.00 -13.38
N GLY A 39 -3.88 -28.43 -14.24
CA GLY A 39 -4.20 -28.81 -15.63
C GLY A 39 -4.45 -27.64 -16.59
N GLU A 40 -4.35 -26.41 -16.14
CA GLU A 40 -4.58 -25.22 -16.95
C GLU A 40 -3.33 -24.34 -17.06
N ALA A 41 -3.06 -23.84 -18.28
CA ALA A 41 -2.04 -22.83 -18.52
C ALA A 41 -2.62 -21.42 -18.34
N LEU A 42 -1.78 -20.46 -17.91
CA LEU A 42 -2.19 -19.08 -17.79
C LEU A 42 -2.49 -18.44 -19.18
N HIS A 43 -3.59 -17.72 -19.29
CA HIS A 43 -4.02 -17.03 -20.48
C HIS A 43 -4.03 -15.51 -20.30
N THR A 44 -3.00 -14.84 -20.82
CA THR A 44 -2.84 -13.37 -20.79
C THR A 44 -2.74 -12.76 -22.19
N GLY A 45 -3.36 -13.39 -23.18
CA GLY A 45 -3.30 -12.96 -24.58
C GLY A 45 -3.78 -11.52 -24.83
N PHE A 46 -4.68 -11.00 -23.99
CA PHE A 46 -5.12 -9.60 -24.02
C PHE A 46 -3.98 -8.59 -23.76
N ALA A 47 -2.97 -8.99 -22.97
CA ALA A 47 -1.82 -8.12 -22.64
C ALA A 47 -0.72 -8.15 -23.72
N THR A 48 -0.82 -9.02 -24.72
CA THR A 48 0.21 -9.26 -25.74
C THR A 48 -0.34 -9.26 -27.17
N ASP A 49 -1.38 -8.47 -27.45
CA ASP A 49 -2.07 -8.41 -28.74
C ASP A 49 -2.47 -9.80 -29.29
N GLY A 50 -2.94 -10.67 -28.40
CA GLY A 50 -3.33 -12.04 -28.72
C GLY A 50 -2.17 -13.04 -28.80
N LYS A 51 -0.94 -12.61 -28.56
CA LYS A 51 0.22 -13.51 -28.47
C LYS A 51 0.53 -13.78 -26.99
N ASN A 52 0.30 -15.00 -26.55
CA ASN A 52 0.75 -15.41 -25.21
C ASN A 52 2.24 -15.77 -25.28
N THR A 53 3.10 -14.79 -24.98
CA THR A 53 4.56 -14.96 -24.97
C THR A 53 5.09 -15.49 -23.62
N TYR A 54 4.24 -15.49 -22.59
CA TYR A 54 4.55 -16.01 -21.28
C TYR A 54 3.82 -17.33 -21.05
N GLU A 55 4.57 -18.38 -20.74
CA GLU A 55 4.05 -19.71 -20.48
C GLU A 55 4.17 -20.02 -18.98
N GLU A 56 3.03 -20.27 -18.33
CA GLU A 56 2.95 -20.75 -16.95
C GLU A 56 1.95 -21.91 -16.87
N LEU A 57 2.48 -23.11 -16.64
CA LEU A 57 1.70 -24.35 -16.47
C LEU A 57 2.25 -25.14 -15.28
N PRO A 58 1.44 -25.46 -14.26
CA PRO A 58 0.08 -24.95 -14.04
C PRO A 58 0.07 -23.43 -13.77
N ALA A 59 -1.01 -22.78 -14.14
CA ALA A 59 -1.21 -21.38 -13.81
C ALA A 59 -1.24 -21.17 -12.28
N LYS A 60 -0.87 -19.94 -11.84
CA LYS A 60 -0.95 -19.54 -10.43
C LYS A 60 -2.00 -18.49 -10.25
N ALA A 61 -2.70 -18.49 -9.11
CA ALA A 61 -3.65 -17.45 -8.76
C ALA A 61 -3.02 -16.04 -8.76
N THR A 62 -3.76 -15.03 -9.21
CA THR A 62 -3.29 -13.63 -9.20
C THR A 62 -3.29 -13.03 -7.79
N GLY A 63 -2.57 -11.93 -7.60
CA GLY A 63 -2.46 -11.26 -6.30
C GLY A 63 -3.80 -10.79 -5.74
N ASN A 64 -4.78 -10.50 -6.59
CA ASN A 64 -6.13 -10.06 -6.21
C ASN A 64 -7.19 -11.19 -6.20
N ASP A 65 -6.77 -12.43 -5.93
CA ASP A 65 -7.68 -13.56 -5.69
C ASP A 65 -8.41 -14.11 -6.92
N CYS A 66 -7.84 -13.99 -8.11
CA CYS A 66 -8.33 -14.70 -9.29
C CYS A 66 -7.76 -16.14 -9.28
N PHE A 67 -8.60 -17.14 -8.94
CA PHE A 67 -8.26 -18.55 -8.81
C PHE A 67 -8.62 -19.37 -10.07
N HIS A 68 -8.56 -18.77 -11.25
CA HIS A 68 -8.69 -19.44 -12.55
C HIS A 68 -7.61 -18.96 -13.52
N ALA A 69 -7.41 -19.71 -14.61
CA ALA A 69 -6.30 -19.49 -15.55
C ALA A 69 -6.53 -18.35 -16.57
N TRP A 70 -7.69 -17.69 -16.53
CA TRP A 70 -8.13 -16.65 -17.47
C TRP A 70 -8.37 -15.30 -16.77
N PRO A 71 -7.35 -14.68 -16.14
CA PRO A 71 -7.52 -13.35 -15.57
C PRO A 71 -7.83 -12.35 -16.67
N ASN A 72 -8.57 -11.28 -16.34
CA ASN A 72 -8.80 -10.15 -17.23
C ASN A 72 -7.82 -9.00 -16.95
N CYS A 73 -7.90 -7.91 -17.72
CA CYS A 73 -6.97 -6.77 -17.58
C CYS A 73 -7.08 -6.03 -16.23
N ASN A 74 -8.18 -6.19 -15.49
CA ASN A 74 -8.36 -5.60 -14.17
C ASN A 74 -7.94 -6.54 -13.03
N ASP A 75 -7.71 -7.82 -13.33
CA ASP A 75 -7.06 -8.73 -12.40
C ASP A 75 -5.58 -8.38 -12.36
N TRP A 76 -4.95 -8.50 -11.22
CA TRP A 76 -3.52 -8.21 -11.09
C TRP A 76 -2.68 -9.32 -11.77
N TYR A 77 -2.91 -9.51 -13.07
CA TYR A 77 -2.38 -10.63 -13.86
C TYR A 77 -0.85 -10.70 -13.90
N GLU A 78 -0.17 -9.58 -13.67
CA GLU A 78 1.29 -9.51 -13.55
C GLU A 78 1.82 -9.99 -12.20
N THR A 79 0.93 -10.31 -11.27
CA THR A 79 1.26 -10.73 -9.92
C THR A 79 0.82 -12.16 -9.63
N VAL A 80 1.42 -12.75 -8.61
CA VAL A 80 1.07 -14.09 -8.09
C VAL A 80 0.72 -13.97 -6.62
N LYS A 81 -0.41 -14.58 -6.22
CA LYS A 81 -0.83 -14.66 -4.82
C LYS A 81 0.12 -15.56 -4.02
N LEU A 82 0.60 -15.04 -2.90
CA LEU A 82 1.33 -15.84 -1.93
C LEU A 82 0.38 -16.66 -1.07
N ASN A 83 0.72 -17.92 -0.88
CA ASN A 83 -0.03 -18.83 -0.03
C ASN A 83 0.45 -18.71 1.42
N TYR A 84 -0.35 -18.08 2.25
CA TYR A 84 -0.11 -17.96 3.70
C TYR A 84 -0.77 -19.08 4.52
N GLY A 85 -1.17 -20.19 3.90
CA GLY A 85 -1.75 -21.34 4.58
C GLY A 85 -3.26 -21.26 4.77
N VAL A 86 -3.96 -20.46 3.96
CA VAL A 86 -5.43 -20.38 3.91
C VAL A 86 -5.91 -21.07 2.63
N ASP A 87 -6.76 -22.07 2.76
CA ASP A 87 -7.37 -22.76 1.61
C ASP A 87 -8.60 -22.02 1.11
N TYR A 88 -8.40 -21.03 0.25
CA TYR A 88 -9.49 -20.23 -0.31
C TYR A 88 -10.44 -21.05 -1.21
N CYS A 89 -9.95 -22.09 -1.87
CA CYS A 89 -10.77 -22.99 -2.69
C CYS A 89 -11.50 -24.02 -1.83
N GLY A 90 -11.00 -24.33 -0.63
CA GLY A 90 -11.59 -25.26 0.34
C GLY A 90 -12.32 -24.56 1.48
N GLY A 91 -13.00 -23.43 1.20
CA GLY A 91 -13.86 -22.75 2.18
C GLY A 91 -13.13 -21.85 3.18
N GLY A 92 -11.91 -21.43 2.89
CA GLY A 92 -11.15 -20.50 3.73
C GLY A 92 -10.54 -21.14 4.99
N THR A 93 -10.37 -22.46 4.99
CA THR A 93 -9.80 -23.17 6.12
C THR A 93 -8.35 -22.78 6.37
N LYS A 94 -7.99 -22.50 7.62
CA LYS A 94 -6.66 -22.06 8.03
C LYS A 94 -5.77 -23.26 8.42
N HIS A 95 -4.61 -23.35 7.83
CA HIS A 95 -3.62 -24.42 8.02
C HIS A 95 -2.28 -23.84 8.48
N PHE A 96 -2.19 -23.42 9.75
CA PHE A 96 -1.03 -22.72 10.30
C PHE A 96 -0.11 -23.61 11.18
N SER A 97 -0.43 -24.88 11.31
CA SER A 97 0.39 -25.88 12.01
C SER A 97 0.62 -27.11 11.12
N PRO A 98 1.86 -27.39 10.71
CA PRO A 98 3.09 -26.63 10.99
C PRO A 98 3.09 -25.24 10.33
N THR A 99 3.90 -24.31 10.84
CA THR A 99 4.03 -22.95 10.30
C THR A 99 4.28 -22.97 8.79
N PRO A 100 3.47 -22.28 7.97
CA PRO A 100 3.63 -22.27 6.52
C PRO A 100 5.02 -21.80 6.07
N ASN A 101 5.52 -22.38 4.98
CA ASN A 101 6.83 -22.03 4.45
C ASN A 101 6.92 -20.56 4.01
N THR A 102 5.83 -20.02 3.46
CA THR A 102 5.73 -18.60 3.09
C THR A 102 5.98 -17.68 4.28
N TRP A 103 5.46 -17.99 5.46
CA TRP A 103 5.69 -17.16 6.66
C TRP A 103 7.18 -17.04 6.99
N LYS A 104 7.90 -18.16 6.93
CA LYS A 104 9.34 -18.19 7.21
C LYS A 104 10.13 -17.38 6.19
N LYS A 105 9.80 -17.53 4.90
CA LYS A 105 10.47 -16.82 3.80
C LYS A 105 10.19 -15.31 3.87
N MET A 106 8.93 -14.90 4.03
CA MET A 106 8.57 -13.49 4.12
C MET A 106 9.17 -12.82 5.37
N THR A 107 9.16 -13.51 6.51
CA THR A 107 9.84 -12.99 7.72
C THR A 107 11.35 -12.85 7.50
N ALA A 108 11.98 -13.77 6.79
CA ALA A 108 13.41 -13.65 6.45
C ALA A 108 13.70 -12.46 5.52
N ILE A 109 12.78 -12.14 4.61
CA ILE A 109 12.88 -10.94 3.75
C ILE A 109 12.80 -9.66 4.60
N LEU A 110 11.82 -9.57 5.52
CA LEU A 110 11.72 -8.44 6.45
C LEU A 110 12.99 -8.28 7.29
N GLN A 111 13.51 -9.37 7.85
CA GLN A 111 14.77 -9.37 8.64
C GLN A 111 15.98 -8.97 7.79
N PHE A 112 16.01 -9.33 6.50
CA PHE A 112 17.08 -8.92 5.58
C PHE A 112 17.11 -7.40 5.42
N TRP A 113 15.96 -6.78 5.16
CA TRP A 113 15.87 -5.34 5.00
C TRP A 113 16.07 -4.59 6.32
N ALA A 114 15.54 -5.11 7.44
CA ALA A 114 15.81 -4.57 8.76
C ALA A 114 17.32 -4.52 9.06
N LYS A 115 18.06 -5.58 8.70
CA LYS A 115 19.53 -5.61 8.81
C LYS A 115 20.23 -4.57 7.90
N LYS A 116 19.58 -4.14 6.83
CA LYS A 116 20.09 -3.07 5.95
C LYS A 116 19.89 -1.68 6.51
N GLY A 117 19.16 -1.53 7.62
CA GLY A 117 18.97 -0.28 8.33
C GLY A 117 17.72 0.50 7.93
N VAL A 118 16.69 -0.16 7.42
CA VAL A 118 15.37 0.48 7.27
C VAL A 118 14.75 0.70 8.65
N ASP A 119 14.03 1.81 8.82
CA ASP A 119 13.39 2.17 10.09
C ASP A 119 11.98 1.60 10.24
N ALA A 120 11.30 1.39 9.11
CA ALA A 120 9.92 0.89 9.12
C ALA A 120 9.58 0.10 7.83
N PHE A 121 8.47 -0.66 7.91
CA PHE A 121 7.84 -1.32 6.77
C PHE A 121 6.40 -0.82 6.60
N ARG A 122 6.09 -0.26 5.43
CA ARG A 122 4.70 -0.08 4.99
C ARG A 122 4.23 -1.38 4.36
N CYS A 123 3.16 -1.94 4.90
CA CYS A 123 2.60 -3.22 4.51
C CYS A 123 1.38 -2.99 3.64
N ASP A 124 1.59 -3.17 2.34
CA ASP A 124 0.58 -3.03 1.30
C ASP A 124 -0.54 -4.06 1.46
N MET A 125 -1.79 -3.60 1.32
CA MET A 125 -2.99 -4.45 1.38
C MET A 125 -2.91 -5.49 2.52
N ALA A 126 -2.59 -5.03 3.73
CA ALA A 126 -2.34 -5.93 4.88
C ALA A 126 -3.53 -6.83 5.19
N GLU A 127 -4.76 -6.39 4.87
CA GLU A 127 -6.00 -7.17 5.05
C GLU A 127 -6.07 -8.43 4.16
N MET A 128 -5.36 -8.46 3.03
CA MET A 128 -5.29 -9.63 2.16
C MET A 128 -4.36 -10.73 2.68
N VAL A 129 -3.71 -10.49 3.80
CA VAL A 129 -2.78 -11.42 4.46
C VAL A 129 -3.34 -11.78 5.84
N PRO A 130 -3.33 -13.06 6.24
CA PRO A 130 -3.88 -13.45 7.53
C PRO A 130 -3.23 -12.70 8.69
N VAL A 131 -4.04 -12.19 9.61
CA VAL A 131 -3.57 -11.47 10.81
C VAL A 131 -2.56 -12.29 11.62
N GLU A 132 -2.74 -13.61 11.67
CA GLU A 132 -1.85 -14.52 12.38
C GLU A 132 -0.41 -14.52 11.82
N PHE A 133 -0.27 -14.31 10.49
CA PHE A 133 1.05 -14.10 9.89
C PHE A 133 1.69 -12.81 10.39
N TRP A 134 0.95 -11.70 10.41
CA TRP A 134 1.48 -10.42 10.89
C TRP A 134 1.94 -10.51 12.33
N LYS A 135 1.14 -11.12 13.21
CA LYS A 135 1.53 -11.39 14.59
C LYS A 135 2.83 -12.18 14.68
N TYR A 136 2.96 -13.23 13.87
CA TYR A 136 4.18 -14.03 13.82
C TYR A 136 5.37 -13.23 13.30
N ALA A 137 5.23 -12.57 12.15
CA ALA A 137 6.33 -11.88 11.47
C ALA A 137 6.84 -10.68 12.27
N ILE A 138 5.94 -9.81 12.76
CA ILE A 138 6.28 -8.64 13.58
C ILE A 138 7.03 -9.07 14.84
N LYS A 139 6.53 -10.09 15.53
CA LYS A 139 7.19 -10.65 16.72
C LYS A 139 8.61 -11.15 16.41
N GLU A 140 8.79 -11.91 15.31
CA GLU A 140 10.09 -12.45 14.94
C GLU A 140 11.08 -11.39 14.45
N VAL A 141 10.59 -10.32 13.81
CA VAL A 141 11.43 -9.18 13.41
C VAL A 141 11.82 -8.36 14.62
N LYS A 142 10.85 -7.95 15.45
CA LYS A 142 11.10 -7.08 16.62
C LYS A 142 11.96 -7.76 17.70
N LYS A 143 12.01 -9.09 17.78
CA LYS A 143 12.99 -9.80 18.62
C LYS A 143 14.46 -9.44 18.29
N LYS A 144 14.77 -9.18 17.03
CA LYS A 144 16.14 -8.85 16.57
C LYS A 144 16.33 -7.36 16.33
N PHE A 145 15.26 -6.66 15.96
CA PHE A 145 15.24 -5.26 15.58
C PHE A 145 14.08 -4.54 16.28
N PRO A 146 14.18 -4.30 17.59
CA PRO A 146 13.05 -3.82 18.41
C PRO A 146 12.56 -2.42 18.02
N ALA A 147 13.38 -1.60 17.38
CA ALA A 147 13.04 -0.25 16.95
C ALA A 147 12.29 -0.19 15.60
N ILE A 148 12.25 -1.29 14.85
CA ILE A 148 11.54 -1.33 13.55
C ILE A 148 10.04 -1.12 13.77
N GLN A 149 9.46 -0.22 12.98
CA GLN A 149 8.03 0.05 12.99
C GLN A 149 7.32 -0.63 11.81
N PHE A 150 6.04 -0.93 12.02
CA PHE A 150 5.17 -1.53 11.01
C PHE A 150 3.95 -0.65 10.79
N ILE A 151 3.72 -0.25 9.55
CA ILE A 151 2.60 0.60 9.13
C ILE A 151 1.73 -0.24 8.21
N ALA A 152 0.46 -0.46 8.55
CA ALA A 152 -0.45 -1.25 7.73
C ALA A 152 -1.42 -0.38 6.93
N GLU A 153 -1.63 -0.79 5.70
CA GLU A 153 -2.76 -0.34 4.91
C GLU A 153 -3.95 -1.25 5.19
N VAL A 154 -4.93 -0.74 5.94
CA VAL A 154 -6.16 -1.44 6.36
C VAL A 154 -7.34 -0.52 6.10
N TYR A 155 -8.33 -0.98 5.34
CA TYR A 155 -9.50 -0.17 4.95
C TYR A 155 -10.78 -0.56 5.68
N ASN A 156 -10.79 -1.68 6.42
CA ASN A 156 -11.92 -2.06 7.24
C ASN A 156 -11.78 -1.51 8.68
N PRO A 157 -12.54 -0.47 9.09
CA PRO A 157 -12.41 0.10 10.43
C PRO A 157 -12.74 -0.89 11.57
N ASN A 158 -13.52 -1.94 11.29
CA ASN A 158 -13.82 -2.98 12.28
C ASN A 158 -12.59 -3.83 12.63
N GLU A 159 -11.61 -3.89 11.73
CA GLU A 159 -10.38 -4.66 11.91
C GLU A 159 -9.24 -3.84 12.54
N TYR A 160 -9.30 -2.51 12.58
CA TYR A 160 -8.22 -1.65 13.06
C TYR A 160 -7.64 -2.12 14.39
N ARG A 161 -8.50 -2.46 15.34
CA ARG A 161 -8.09 -2.88 16.70
C ARG A 161 -7.41 -4.24 16.71
N ASN A 162 -7.77 -5.13 15.79
CA ASN A 162 -7.09 -6.41 15.63
C ASN A 162 -5.64 -6.21 15.18
N TYR A 163 -5.43 -5.36 14.16
CA TYR A 163 -4.09 -5.08 13.64
C TYR A 163 -3.19 -4.37 14.66
N ILE A 164 -3.74 -3.46 15.47
CA ILE A 164 -2.98 -2.74 16.50
C ILE A 164 -2.76 -3.61 17.74
N LYS A 165 -3.86 -4.09 18.37
CA LYS A 165 -3.81 -4.69 19.72
C LYS A 165 -3.37 -6.15 19.73
N VAL A 166 -3.65 -6.90 18.64
CA VAL A 166 -3.36 -8.33 18.57
C VAL A 166 -2.09 -8.61 17.80
N ASP A 167 -1.90 -7.95 16.65
CA ASP A 167 -0.82 -8.25 15.72
C ASP A 167 0.42 -7.39 15.91
N GLY A 168 0.27 -6.23 16.58
CA GLY A 168 1.38 -5.38 16.99
C GLY A 168 1.89 -4.45 15.89
N PHE A 169 1.05 -4.06 14.93
CA PHE A 169 1.34 -2.94 14.06
C PHE A 169 1.47 -1.66 14.88
N ASP A 170 2.42 -0.82 14.52
CA ASP A 170 2.63 0.45 15.21
C ASP A 170 1.67 1.51 14.70
N TYR A 171 1.37 1.50 13.39
CA TYR A 171 0.48 2.47 12.77
C TYR A 171 -0.41 1.85 11.68
N LEU A 172 -1.59 2.46 11.48
CA LEU A 172 -2.51 2.21 10.37
C LEU A 172 -2.80 3.51 9.63
N TYR A 173 -3.09 3.44 8.34
CA TYR A 173 -3.63 4.58 7.59
C TYR A 173 -5.03 4.97 8.10
N ASP A 174 -5.25 6.24 8.46
CA ASP A 174 -6.59 6.77 8.72
C ASP A 174 -7.27 7.20 7.42
N LYS A 175 -7.46 6.20 6.54
CA LYS A 175 -8.04 6.42 5.20
C LYS A 175 -9.56 6.58 5.27
N VAL A 176 -10.25 5.57 5.78
CA VAL A 176 -11.72 5.49 5.77
C VAL A 176 -12.36 6.42 6.80
N GLY A 177 -11.64 6.73 7.88
CA GLY A 177 -12.07 7.68 8.90
C GLY A 177 -11.82 9.12 8.50
N LEU A 178 -10.64 9.64 8.89
CA LEU A 178 -10.33 11.06 8.78
C LEU A 178 -10.10 11.52 7.34
N TYR A 179 -9.31 10.78 6.53
CA TYR A 179 -9.04 11.18 5.15
C TYR A 179 -10.32 11.34 4.33
N ASP A 180 -11.19 10.31 4.29
CA ASP A 180 -12.43 10.36 3.49
C ASP A 180 -13.36 11.49 3.97
N THR A 181 -13.42 11.71 5.29
CA THR A 181 -14.20 12.80 5.87
C THR A 181 -13.66 14.17 5.45
N LEU A 182 -12.35 14.40 5.56
CA LEU A 182 -11.73 15.67 5.17
C LEU A 182 -11.87 15.93 3.68
N ARG A 183 -11.66 14.91 2.85
CA ARG A 183 -11.87 15.00 1.41
C ARG A 183 -13.32 15.41 1.08
N ALA A 184 -14.30 14.73 1.68
CA ALA A 184 -15.70 15.04 1.46
C ALA A 184 -16.07 16.47 1.90
N ILE A 185 -15.49 16.97 2.99
CA ILE A 185 -15.69 18.36 3.45
C ILE A 185 -15.07 19.36 2.46
N VAL A 186 -13.84 19.13 2.03
CA VAL A 186 -13.16 20.01 1.05
C VAL A 186 -13.91 20.04 -0.27
N CYS A 187 -14.52 18.93 -0.68
CA CYS A 187 -15.35 18.82 -1.88
C CYS A 187 -16.81 19.27 -1.66
N HIS A 188 -17.15 19.88 -0.51
CA HIS A 188 -18.50 20.35 -0.16
C HIS A 188 -19.59 19.26 -0.13
N GLN A 189 -19.21 18.01 0.12
CA GLN A 189 -20.12 16.86 0.20
C GLN A 189 -20.61 16.59 1.64
N GLN A 190 -19.87 17.08 2.64
CA GLN A 190 -20.19 16.94 4.06
C GLN A 190 -19.93 18.23 4.83
N PRO A 191 -20.64 18.44 5.95
CA PRO A 191 -20.36 19.57 6.85
C PRO A 191 -19.11 19.27 7.72
N ALA A 192 -18.42 20.32 8.17
CA ALA A 192 -17.23 20.20 9.03
C ALA A 192 -17.51 19.45 10.34
N ALA A 193 -18.76 19.45 10.84
CA ALA A 193 -19.16 18.68 12.02
C ALA A 193 -18.93 17.16 11.90
N ALA A 194 -18.79 16.64 10.66
CA ALA A 194 -18.50 15.23 10.44
C ALA A 194 -17.12 14.81 10.99
N ILE A 195 -16.17 15.74 11.16
CA ILE A 195 -14.85 15.48 11.75
C ILE A 195 -14.97 14.88 13.15
N THR A 196 -15.95 15.33 13.94
CA THR A 196 -16.17 14.82 15.31
C THR A 196 -16.41 13.31 15.31
N GLY A 197 -17.26 12.83 14.39
CA GLY A 197 -17.55 11.39 14.28
C GLY A 197 -16.33 10.57 13.87
N ALA A 198 -15.58 11.03 12.87
CA ALA A 198 -14.36 10.37 12.41
C ALA A 198 -13.31 10.31 13.55
N TRP A 199 -13.14 11.40 14.29
CA TRP A 199 -12.23 11.50 15.41
C TRP A 199 -12.60 10.53 16.56
N GLN A 200 -13.88 10.50 16.96
CA GLN A 200 -14.36 9.65 18.05
C GLN A 200 -14.27 8.16 17.72
N ALA A 201 -14.43 7.80 16.44
CA ALA A 201 -14.40 6.40 16.00
C ALA A 201 -13.09 5.68 16.31
N VAL A 202 -11.98 6.41 16.38
CA VAL A 202 -10.63 5.88 16.63
C VAL A 202 -9.99 6.41 17.93
N ASP A 203 -10.79 6.97 18.85
CA ASP A 203 -10.28 7.67 20.03
C ASP A 203 -9.38 6.80 20.92
N ASP A 204 -9.68 5.50 21.04
CA ASP A 204 -8.88 4.55 21.83
C ASP A 204 -7.62 4.03 21.14
N ILE A 205 -7.43 4.35 19.87
CA ILE A 205 -6.28 3.93 19.04
C ILE A 205 -5.65 5.08 18.25
N HIS A 206 -6.04 6.31 18.54
CA HIS A 206 -5.66 7.47 17.73
C HIS A 206 -4.15 7.65 17.58
N ASP A 207 -3.36 7.32 18.62
CA ASP A 207 -1.90 7.41 18.59
C ASP A 207 -1.27 6.46 17.55
N HIS A 208 -2.04 5.49 17.08
CA HIS A 208 -1.64 4.52 16.08
C HIS A 208 -2.17 4.84 14.67
N MET A 209 -2.89 5.94 14.48
CA MET A 209 -3.44 6.30 13.18
C MET A 209 -2.49 7.25 12.45
N LEU A 210 -2.12 6.91 11.21
CA LEU A 210 -1.31 7.75 10.33
C LEU A 210 -2.23 8.60 9.47
N ASP A 211 -2.23 9.90 9.72
CA ASP A 211 -3.03 10.86 8.96
C ASP A 211 -2.33 11.27 7.66
N PHE A 212 -3.10 11.58 6.64
CA PHE A 212 -2.60 12.07 5.36
C PHE A 212 -3.72 12.75 4.56
N LEU A 213 -3.36 13.53 3.55
CA LEU A 213 -4.29 14.13 2.59
C LEU A 213 -4.03 13.68 1.16
N GLU A 214 -2.85 13.18 0.89
CA GLU A 214 -2.44 12.61 -0.39
C GLU A 214 -1.56 11.38 -0.17
N ASN A 215 -1.65 10.42 -1.08
CA ASN A 215 -0.72 9.32 -1.26
C ASN A 215 -0.70 8.88 -2.73
N HIS A 216 0.00 7.80 -3.05
CA HIS A 216 0.12 7.31 -4.42
C HIS A 216 -1.16 6.65 -4.98
N ASP A 217 -2.11 6.29 -4.12
CA ASP A 217 -3.38 5.65 -4.50
C ASP A 217 -4.54 6.65 -4.60
N GLU A 218 -4.43 7.81 -3.96
CA GLU A 218 -5.47 8.82 -3.91
C GLU A 218 -5.19 9.99 -4.85
N GLN A 219 -6.25 10.66 -5.31
CA GLN A 219 -6.10 11.83 -6.15
C GLN A 219 -5.40 12.96 -5.41
N ARG A 220 -4.55 13.69 -6.12
CA ARG A 220 -3.92 14.91 -5.63
C ARG A 220 -4.95 15.97 -5.28
N ILE A 221 -4.72 16.73 -4.22
CA ILE A 221 -5.60 17.82 -3.80
C ILE A 221 -5.83 18.84 -4.93
N ALA A 222 -4.77 19.17 -5.67
CA ALA A 222 -4.84 20.13 -6.76
C ALA A 222 -5.46 19.58 -8.06
N SER A 223 -5.81 18.27 -8.11
CA SER A 223 -6.45 17.66 -9.27
C SER A 223 -7.89 18.13 -9.46
N ASN A 224 -8.39 17.97 -10.69
CA ASN A 224 -9.80 18.21 -11.01
C ASN A 224 -10.75 17.21 -10.32
N PHE A 225 -10.21 16.13 -9.75
CA PHE A 225 -10.95 15.07 -9.08
C PHE A 225 -11.03 15.23 -7.56
N PHE A 226 -10.39 16.27 -7.01
CA PHE A 226 -10.45 16.56 -5.58
C PHE A 226 -10.83 18.05 -5.37
N ALA A 227 -9.88 18.91 -5.02
CA ALA A 227 -10.18 20.30 -4.69
C ALA A 227 -9.95 21.30 -5.83
N THR A 228 -9.25 20.90 -6.89
CA THR A 228 -8.81 21.71 -8.04
C THR A 228 -7.82 22.82 -7.63
N VAL A 229 -8.06 23.46 -6.49
CA VAL A 229 -7.24 24.54 -5.91
C VAL A 229 -6.68 24.05 -4.58
N PRO A 230 -5.35 23.86 -4.46
CA PRO A 230 -4.75 23.21 -3.28
C PRO A 230 -4.96 24.00 -1.98
N GLU A 231 -5.12 25.33 -2.06
CA GLU A 231 -5.39 26.19 -0.91
C GLU A 231 -6.69 25.87 -0.18
N LYS A 232 -7.67 25.27 -0.86
CA LYS A 232 -8.92 24.83 -0.24
C LYS A 232 -8.70 23.76 0.83
N ALA A 233 -7.61 22.99 0.75
CA ALA A 233 -7.28 21.96 1.72
C ALA A 233 -6.43 22.47 2.90
N LYS A 234 -6.08 23.76 2.96
CA LYS A 234 -5.34 24.34 4.09
C LYS A 234 -5.99 24.04 5.45
N PRO A 235 -7.32 24.16 5.64
CA PRO A 235 -7.97 23.76 6.90
C PRO A 235 -7.85 22.27 7.19
N ALA A 236 -7.95 21.42 6.17
CA ALA A 236 -7.78 19.96 6.32
C ALA A 236 -6.37 19.59 6.77
N LEU A 237 -5.34 20.29 6.24
CA LEU A 237 -3.96 20.11 6.71
C LEU A 237 -3.79 20.49 8.19
N ILE A 238 -4.43 21.57 8.64
CA ILE A 238 -4.42 21.97 10.06
C ILE A 238 -5.02 20.85 10.92
N VAL A 239 -6.16 20.31 10.51
CA VAL A 239 -6.82 19.21 11.23
C VAL A 239 -5.90 17.98 11.32
N SER A 240 -5.39 17.49 10.18
CA SER A 240 -4.51 16.31 10.14
C SER A 240 -3.19 16.52 10.88
N ALA A 241 -2.66 17.75 10.87
CA ALA A 241 -1.35 18.02 11.45
C ALA A 241 -1.37 18.38 12.93
N LEU A 242 -2.42 19.05 13.42
CA LEU A 242 -2.40 19.70 14.73
C LEU A 242 -3.51 19.25 15.68
N MET A 243 -4.46 18.44 15.22
CA MET A 243 -5.55 18.00 16.10
C MET A 243 -5.09 16.95 17.11
N ARG A 244 -4.08 16.15 16.75
CA ARG A 244 -3.47 15.09 17.59
C ARG A 244 -1.97 14.97 17.30
N GLU A 245 -1.27 14.18 18.12
CA GLU A 245 0.18 13.93 18.01
C GLU A 245 0.53 12.70 17.15
N ASN A 246 -0.47 12.02 16.59
CA ASN A 246 -0.32 10.85 15.74
C ASN A 246 0.48 11.17 14.45
N PRO A 247 1.13 10.19 13.80
CA PRO A 247 1.94 10.43 12.61
C PRO A 247 1.18 11.13 11.49
N LEU A 248 1.88 11.99 10.74
CA LEU A 248 1.37 12.66 9.54
C LEU A 248 2.27 12.33 8.36
N MET A 249 1.69 11.88 7.27
CA MET A 249 2.36 11.69 5.99
C MET A 249 2.10 12.87 5.06
N ILE A 250 3.15 13.44 4.50
CA ILE A 250 3.07 14.40 3.40
C ILE A 250 3.57 13.68 2.14
N TYR A 251 2.74 13.60 1.12
CA TYR A 251 3.13 13.02 -0.16
C TYR A 251 3.91 14.04 -0.99
N ALA A 252 5.07 13.64 -1.51
CA ALA A 252 5.96 14.53 -2.25
C ALA A 252 5.22 15.30 -3.36
N GLY A 253 5.32 16.63 -3.36
CA GLY A 253 4.58 17.51 -4.27
C GLY A 253 3.29 18.09 -3.70
N GLN A 254 2.74 17.53 -2.61
CA GLN A 254 1.57 18.09 -1.93
C GLN A 254 1.82 19.52 -1.48
N GLU A 255 3.01 19.79 -0.97
CA GLU A 255 3.44 21.08 -0.42
C GLU A 255 3.57 22.20 -1.46
N ILE A 256 3.54 21.86 -2.75
CA ILE A 256 3.58 22.80 -3.87
C ILE A 256 2.41 22.63 -4.84
N GLY A 257 1.42 21.82 -4.46
CA GLY A 257 0.19 21.62 -5.22
C GLY A 257 0.38 20.90 -6.54
N GLU A 258 1.09 19.75 -6.52
CA GLU A 258 1.15 18.84 -7.68
C GLU A 258 -0.25 18.38 -8.07
N PRO A 259 -0.73 18.59 -9.33
CA PRO A 259 -2.10 18.27 -9.70
C PRO A 259 -2.32 16.82 -10.12
N GLY A 260 -1.30 16.06 -10.48
CA GLY A 260 -1.44 14.69 -11.00
C GLY A 260 -2.36 14.61 -12.23
N MET A 261 -2.30 15.60 -13.13
CA MET A 261 -3.19 15.68 -14.28
C MET A 261 -2.51 15.31 -15.60
N ASP A 262 -1.35 14.66 -15.53
CA ASP A 262 -0.71 14.00 -16.65
C ASP A 262 -1.23 12.56 -16.82
N GLU A 263 -0.61 11.75 -17.67
CA GLU A 263 -1.11 10.41 -18.01
C GLU A 263 -0.56 9.30 -17.12
N GLU A 264 0.06 9.66 -15.99
CA GLU A 264 0.70 8.73 -15.03
C GLU A 264 -0.25 8.09 -14.02
N GLY A 265 -1.52 8.43 -14.01
CA GLY A 265 -2.52 7.83 -13.14
C GLY A 265 -2.83 6.36 -13.46
N PHE A 266 -3.58 5.69 -12.61
CA PHE A 266 -3.98 4.28 -12.83
C PHE A 266 -4.85 4.09 -14.06
N SER A 267 -5.58 5.12 -14.47
CA SER A 267 -6.44 5.15 -15.62
C SER A 267 -6.15 6.35 -16.55
N GLY A 268 -4.87 6.69 -16.71
CA GLY A 268 -4.46 7.90 -17.40
C GLY A 268 -4.64 9.15 -16.54
N ARG A 269 -5.22 10.20 -17.04
CA ARG A 269 -5.43 11.48 -16.35
C ARG A 269 -6.50 11.41 -15.27
N ASP A 270 -6.23 10.72 -14.20
CA ASP A 270 -7.17 10.49 -13.10
C ASP A 270 -6.85 11.23 -11.80
N GLY A 271 -5.90 12.16 -11.84
CA GLY A 271 -5.51 12.99 -10.68
C GLY A 271 -4.52 12.32 -9.73
N ARG A 272 -3.92 11.21 -10.14
CA ARG A 272 -2.88 10.50 -9.38
C ARG A 272 -1.52 10.68 -10.02
N THR A 273 -0.46 10.50 -9.22
CA THR A 273 0.91 10.42 -9.71
C THR A 273 1.50 9.06 -9.41
N THR A 274 2.25 8.51 -10.37
CA THR A 274 2.98 7.25 -10.16
C THR A 274 4.05 7.38 -9.07
N ILE A 275 4.36 6.27 -8.40
CA ILE A 275 5.53 6.12 -7.52
C ILE A 275 6.75 5.58 -8.27
N PHE A 276 6.61 5.31 -9.55
CA PHE A 276 7.68 4.75 -10.38
C PHE A 276 8.45 5.85 -11.12
N ASP A 277 9.71 5.60 -11.42
CA ASP A 277 10.61 6.56 -12.09
C ASP A 277 10.36 6.73 -13.60
N TYR A 278 9.23 6.25 -14.11
CA TYR A 278 8.94 6.28 -15.55
C TYR A 278 8.50 7.66 -16.03
N TRP A 279 7.98 8.49 -15.14
CA TRP A 279 7.43 9.79 -15.47
C TRP A 279 8.32 10.92 -14.98
N HIS A 280 8.34 11.97 -15.80
CA HIS A 280 8.91 13.24 -15.42
C HIS A 280 7.80 14.12 -14.81
N VAL A 281 7.78 14.24 -13.49
CA VAL A 281 6.86 15.14 -12.78
C VAL A 281 7.56 16.46 -12.54
N GLU A 282 7.21 17.49 -13.33
CA GLU A 282 7.92 18.79 -13.34
C GLU A 282 8.00 19.43 -11.96
N LYS A 283 6.90 19.46 -11.21
CA LYS A 283 6.87 20.06 -9.88
C LYS A 283 7.78 19.36 -8.88
N LEU A 284 7.92 18.03 -8.97
CA LEU A 284 8.86 17.30 -8.12
C LEU A 284 10.31 17.68 -8.43
N HIS A 285 10.64 17.94 -9.69
CA HIS A 285 11.97 18.45 -10.05
C HIS A 285 12.24 19.83 -9.45
N LYS A 286 11.27 20.73 -9.45
CA LYS A 286 11.40 22.05 -8.78
C LYS A 286 11.72 21.90 -7.28
N LEU A 287 11.10 20.93 -6.59
CA LEU A 287 11.41 20.63 -5.19
C LEU A 287 12.87 20.13 -5.03
N LEU A 288 13.31 19.22 -5.88
CA LEU A 288 14.68 18.69 -5.84
C LEU A 288 15.73 19.76 -6.10
N ASP A 289 15.43 20.75 -6.95
CA ASP A 289 16.29 21.91 -7.24
C ASP A 289 16.23 23.00 -6.15
N GLY A 290 15.58 22.72 -5.04
CA GLY A 290 15.50 23.60 -3.88
C GLY A 290 14.54 24.78 -4.07
N GLY A 291 13.55 24.64 -4.96
CA GLY A 291 12.47 25.63 -5.15
C GLY A 291 12.88 26.90 -5.91
N LYS A 292 13.98 26.86 -6.66
CA LYS A 292 14.47 28.05 -7.39
C LYS A 292 13.49 28.60 -8.41
N ASP A 293 12.69 27.72 -8.99
CA ASP A 293 11.72 28.02 -10.05
C ASP A 293 10.27 27.92 -9.56
N PHE A 294 10.03 28.07 -8.26
CA PHE A 294 8.66 28.15 -7.74
C PHE A 294 7.95 29.39 -8.24
N THR A 295 6.70 29.22 -8.64
CA THR A 295 5.79 30.34 -8.80
C THR A 295 5.46 30.97 -7.43
N GLU A 296 4.94 32.18 -7.40
CA GLU A 296 4.51 32.83 -6.15
C GLU A 296 3.51 31.94 -5.37
N GLN A 297 2.55 31.32 -6.05
CA GLN A 297 1.57 30.43 -5.43
C GLN A 297 2.21 29.14 -4.87
N GLU A 298 3.14 28.52 -5.59
CA GLU A 298 3.90 27.36 -5.10
C GLU A 298 4.71 27.72 -3.86
N GLN A 299 5.36 28.88 -3.87
CA GLN A 299 6.13 29.37 -2.72
C GLN A 299 5.24 29.63 -1.50
N GLU A 300 4.10 30.30 -1.69
CA GLU A 300 3.15 30.56 -0.61
C GLU A 300 2.60 29.27 0.00
N LEU A 301 2.25 28.28 -0.83
CA LEU A 301 1.75 27.00 -0.36
C LEU A 301 2.83 26.22 0.38
N HIS A 302 4.05 26.19 -0.15
CA HIS A 302 5.21 25.59 0.50
C HIS A 302 5.50 26.21 1.87
N ASP A 303 5.50 27.54 1.95
CA ASP A 303 5.74 28.26 3.21
C ASP A 303 4.62 28.04 4.22
N TYR A 304 3.38 27.88 3.76
CA TYR A 304 2.26 27.50 4.61
C TYR A 304 2.47 26.11 5.22
N ASN A 305 2.77 25.10 4.40
CA ASN A 305 3.06 23.75 4.86
C ASN A 305 4.21 23.74 5.88
N LYS A 306 5.28 24.46 5.58
CA LYS A 306 6.43 24.61 6.47
C LYS A 306 6.06 25.22 7.84
N LYS A 307 5.17 26.21 7.86
CA LYS A 307 4.68 26.82 9.12
C LYS A 307 3.86 25.81 9.93
N VAL A 308 2.94 25.08 9.30
CA VAL A 308 2.11 24.08 9.96
C VAL A 308 2.98 22.96 10.57
N LEU A 309 3.95 22.45 9.79
CA LEU A 309 4.85 21.38 10.26
C LEU A 309 5.81 21.86 11.37
N ARG A 310 6.16 23.14 11.41
CA ARG A 310 6.91 23.73 12.54
C ARG A 310 6.08 23.79 13.82
N LEU A 311 4.83 24.29 13.73
CA LEU A 311 3.90 24.31 14.86
C LEU A 311 3.64 22.90 15.43
N ARG A 312 3.61 21.89 14.57
CA ARG A 312 3.45 20.50 15.01
C ARG A 312 4.63 19.99 15.86
N LYS A 313 5.83 20.56 15.69
CA LYS A 313 7.04 20.14 16.45
C LYS A 313 7.15 20.81 17.81
N GLU A 314 6.46 21.93 18.01
CA GLU A 314 6.40 22.68 19.28
C GLU A 314 5.39 22.09 20.24
#